data_b32ec06cd26b7194e965b7cccae1160f
#
_entry.id   b32ec06cd26b7194e965b7cccae1160f
#
_cell.length_a   1.000
_cell.length_b   1.000
_cell.length_c   1.000
_cell.angle_alpha   90.00
_cell.angle_beta   90.00
_cell.angle_gamma   90.00
#
_symmetry.space_group_name_H-M   'P 1'
#
loop_
_entity.id
_entity.type
_entity.pdbx_description
1 polymer ?
#
loop_
_entity_poly.entity_id
_entity_poly.type
_entity_poly.pdbx_seq_one_letter_code
_entity_poly.pdbx_strand_id
1 'polypeptide(L)'
;MENSSKSIGIVLSGGGSKGIAHAGALQFLTEQGIQPSCIAGTSAGAIVGGLFAFGKTPEEILEFFKSIYFFHWKHFTFKKAGLIDSESFKSYFAEIFGDITIGELKIPAYITATDLVKGKLKIFNTETKLIDAILASSSFPGMLSPYEINNKLYSDGGILNHFPTDILQGRCDYLIGVYVSPIQNIESKDLKSIKSVTSRAFDLLYANYNYQKFNLCDWVIEPKELANFSTFETSKTKMDAIFEIGYNEAKISFQNLDI
;
A
#
# COMPACT_ATOMS: atom_id res chain seq x y z
N MET A 1 38.96 -4.19 0.84
CA MET A 1 37.63 -4.63 0.34
C MET A 1 36.62 -3.84 1.13
N GLU A 2 36.01 -2.84 0.50
CA GLU A 2 34.94 -2.07 1.14
C GLU A 2 33.80 -3.02 1.45
N ASN A 3 33.41 -3.08 2.70
CA ASN A 3 32.20 -3.75 3.14
C ASN A 3 31.02 -2.89 2.63
N SER A 4 30.68 -3.05 1.34
CA SER A 4 29.47 -2.40 0.81
C SER A 4 28.28 -3.05 1.52
N SER A 5 27.65 -2.29 2.39
CA SER A 5 26.40 -2.74 3.02
C SER A 5 25.42 -3.13 1.92
N LYS A 6 24.80 -4.32 2.03
CA LYS A 6 23.79 -4.79 1.06
C LYS A 6 22.69 -3.76 0.93
N SER A 7 22.32 -3.44 -0.30
CA SER A 7 21.18 -2.57 -0.58
C SER A 7 19.86 -3.32 -0.30
N ILE A 8 18.94 -2.67 0.43
CA ILE A 8 17.69 -3.30 0.86
C ILE A 8 16.52 -2.64 0.13
N GLY A 9 15.72 -3.43 -0.56
CA GLY A 9 14.44 -2.99 -1.13
C GLY A 9 13.27 -3.38 -0.23
N ILE A 10 12.26 -2.51 -0.11
CA ILE A 10 11.04 -2.81 0.61
C ILE A 10 9.84 -2.74 -0.35
N VAL A 11 9.03 -3.82 -0.35
CA VAL A 11 7.79 -3.89 -1.13
C VAL A 11 6.58 -3.88 -0.21
N LEU A 12 5.64 -2.98 -0.46
CA LEU A 12 4.43 -2.78 0.32
C LEU A 12 3.19 -3.10 -0.54
N SER A 13 2.43 -4.12 -0.14
CA SER A 13 1.22 -4.53 -0.87
C SER A 13 0.09 -3.52 -0.75
N GLY A 14 -0.93 -3.63 -1.58
CA GLY A 14 -2.23 -3.03 -1.34
C GLY A 14 -2.88 -3.59 -0.07
N GLY A 15 -3.99 -2.96 0.39
CA GLY A 15 -4.68 -3.46 1.58
C GLY A 15 -5.68 -2.51 2.24
N GLY A 16 -5.90 -1.31 1.70
CA GLY A 16 -6.77 -0.30 2.30
C GLY A 16 -6.30 0.06 3.71
N SER A 17 -7.21 0.06 4.70
CA SER A 17 -6.87 0.38 6.10
C SER A 17 -5.86 -0.59 6.72
N LYS A 18 -5.78 -1.84 6.22
CA LYS A 18 -4.77 -2.81 6.67
C LYS A 18 -3.34 -2.35 6.33
N GLY A 19 -3.21 -1.42 5.37
CA GLY A 19 -1.93 -0.79 5.04
C GLY A 19 -1.26 -0.06 6.20
N ILE A 20 -1.99 0.28 7.26
CA ILE A 20 -1.44 0.82 8.51
C ILE A 20 -0.39 -0.15 9.11
N ALA A 21 -0.56 -1.45 8.91
CA ALA A 21 0.42 -2.45 9.37
C ALA A 21 1.77 -2.32 8.67
N HIS A 22 1.83 -1.74 7.45
CA HIS A 22 3.10 -1.40 6.83
C HIS A 22 3.88 -0.40 7.68
N ALA A 23 3.19 0.62 8.24
CA ALA A 23 3.85 1.59 9.11
C ALA A 23 4.38 0.90 10.38
N GLY A 24 3.62 -0.01 10.99
CA GLY A 24 4.10 -0.81 12.13
C GLY A 24 5.33 -1.64 11.78
N ALA A 25 5.33 -2.33 10.63
CA ALA A 25 6.49 -3.08 10.16
C ALA A 25 7.70 -2.15 9.91
N LEU A 26 7.50 -1.00 9.28
CA LEU A 26 8.56 0.00 9.04
C LEU A 26 9.11 0.57 10.35
N GLN A 27 8.30 0.71 11.40
CA GLN A 27 8.76 1.09 12.74
C GLN A 27 9.78 0.10 13.26
N PHE A 28 9.44 -1.20 13.27
CA PHE A 28 10.35 -2.23 13.71
C PHE A 28 11.64 -2.26 12.88
N LEU A 29 11.51 -2.21 11.53
CA LEU A 29 12.68 -2.21 10.65
C LEU A 29 13.62 -1.03 10.93
N THR A 30 13.06 0.16 11.16
CA THR A 30 13.82 1.38 11.50
C THR A 30 14.55 1.22 12.82
N GLU A 31 13.90 0.66 13.85
CA GLU A 31 14.50 0.38 15.16
C GLU A 31 15.65 -0.65 15.07
N GLN A 32 15.60 -1.58 14.12
CA GLN A 32 16.71 -2.50 13.83
C GLN A 32 17.81 -1.88 12.94
N GLY A 33 17.72 -0.59 12.60
CA GLY A 33 18.68 0.08 11.74
C GLY A 33 18.57 -0.30 10.25
N ILE A 34 17.48 -0.98 9.86
CA ILE A 34 17.25 -1.39 8.47
C ILE A 34 16.70 -0.19 7.69
N GLN A 35 17.52 0.36 6.81
CA GLN A 35 17.19 1.51 5.96
C GLN A 35 17.00 1.06 4.51
N PRO A 36 15.83 1.30 3.90
CA PRO A 36 15.62 0.92 2.50
C PRO A 36 16.39 1.83 1.53
N SER A 37 17.01 1.22 0.54
CA SER A 37 17.61 1.90 -0.62
C SER A 37 16.56 2.23 -1.68
N CYS A 38 15.45 1.52 -1.71
CA CYS A 38 14.30 1.76 -2.58
C CYS A 38 13.03 1.11 -2.03
N ILE A 39 11.87 1.66 -2.41
CA ILE A 39 10.55 1.19 -1.98
C ILE A 39 9.65 1.01 -3.21
N ALA A 40 8.89 -0.09 -3.27
CA ALA A 40 7.79 -0.25 -4.22
C ALA A 40 6.47 -0.41 -3.48
N GLY A 41 5.42 0.24 -3.96
CA GLY A 41 4.11 0.19 -3.30
C GLY A 41 2.93 0.26 -4.26
N THR A 42 1.84 -0.36 -3.84
CA THR A 42 0.55 -0.37 -4.54
C THR A 42 -0.55 0.06 -3.58
N SER A 43 -1.47 0.95 -3.99
CA SER A 43 -2.62 1.37 -3.19
C SER A 43 -2.20 1.89 -1.80
N ALA A 44 -2.66 1.29 -0.71
CA ALA A 44 -2.23 1.64 0.64
C ALA A 44 -0.71 1.55 0.82
N GLY A 45 -0.05 0.58 0.18
CA GLY A 45 1.41 0.49 0.16
C GLY A 45 2.09 1.65 -0.58
N ALA A 46 1.44 2.23 -1.60
CA ALA A 46 1.93 3.44 -2.25
C ALA A 46 1.79 4.68 -1.36
N ILE A 47 0.70 4.76 -0.57
CA ILE A 47 0.51 5.83 0.41
C ILE A 47 1.60 5.76 1.49
N VAL A 48 1.74 4.60 2.14
CA VAL A 48 2.72 4.40 3.22
C VAL A 48 4.14 4.57 2.70
N GLY A 49 4.47 3.94 1.58
CA GLY A 49 5.79 4.04 0.95
C GLY A 49 6.14 5.45 0.53
N GLY A 50 5.17 6.21 -0.02
CA GLY A 50 5.34 7.61 -0.40
C GLY A 50 5.58 8.51 0.81
N LEU A 51 4.78 8.36 1.88
CA LEU A 51 4.95 9.11 3.13
C LEU A 51 6.30 8.80 3.78
N PHE A 52 6.68 7.54 3.87
CA PHE A 52 7.95 7.12 4.46
C PHE A 52 9.15 7.60 3.61
N ALA A 53 9.09 7.46 2.29
CA ALA A 53 10.14 7.93 1.38
C ALA A 53 10.28 9.46 1.39
N PHE A 54 9.20 10.19 1.66
CA PHE A 54 9.23 11.64 1.90
C PHE A 54 9.93 12.01 3.21
N GLY A 55 9.89 11.12 4.20
CA GLY A 55 10.54 11.27 5.51
C GLY A 55 9.58 11.39 6.68
N LYS A 56 8.32 10.94 6.51
CA LYS A 56 7.39 10.81 7.63
C LYS A 56 7.77 9.61 8.49
N THR A 57 7.63 9.76 9.82
CA THR A 57 7.81 8.64 10.74
C THR A 57 6.63 7.66 10.64
N PRO A 58 6.80 6.40 11.02
CA PRO A 58 5.70 5.43 11.05
C PRO A 58 4.51 5.89 11.90
N GLU A 59 4.75 6.58 13.01
CA GLU A 59 3.69 7.14 13.87
C GLU A 59 2.95 8.29 13.17
N GLU A 60 3.67 9.18 12.47
CA GLU A 60 3.03 10.23 11.65
C GLU A 60 2.16 9.61 10.54
N ILE A 61 2.58 8.47 9.97
CA ILE A 61 1.81 7.73 8.96
C ILE A 61 0.53 7.16 9.58
N LEU A 62 0.59 6.58 10.79
CA LEU A 62 -0.58 6.12 11.52
C LEU A 62 -1.57 7.27 11.76
N GLU A 63 -1.11 8.42 12.25
CA GLU A 63 -1.96 9.58 12.50
C GLU A 63 -2.57 10.15 11.20
N PHE A 64 -1.83 10.11 10.10
CA PHE A 64 -2.35 10.47 8.79
C PHE A 64 -3.54 9.58 8.41
N PHE A 65 -3.44 8.26 8.54
CA PHE A 65 -4.56 7.35 8.27
C PHE A 65 -5.76 7.64 9.18
N LYS A 66 -5.55 7.85 10.47
CA LYS A 66 -6.62 8.23 11.42
C LYS A 66 -7.31 9.53 11.04
N SER A 67 -6.60 10.49 10.46
CA SER A 67 -7.14 11.77 10.03
C SER A 67 -7.99 11.67 8.77
N ILE A 68 -7.50 10.96 7.75
CA ILE A 68 -8.20 10.80 6.46
C ILE A 68 -9.49 10.00 6.62
N TYR A 69 -9.46 8.89 7.34
CA TYR A 69 -10.63 8.03 7.47
C TYR A 69 -11.80 8.68 8.23
N PHE A 70 -11.52 9.70 9.04
CA PHE A 70 -12.56 10.47 9.72
C PHE A 70 -13.38 11.36 8.76
N PHE A 71 -12.84 11.73 7.60
CA PHE A 71 -13.47 12.66 6.66
C PHE A 71 -14.28 11.99 5.53
N HIS A 72 -14.27 10.66 5.39
CA HIS A 72 -14.95 9.94 4.31
C HIS A 72 -16.45 10.24 4.16
N TRP A 73 -17.15 10.61 5.22
CA TRP A 73 -18.60 10.88 5.21
C TRP A 73 -19.00 12.17 4.47
N LYS A 74 -18.05 13.05 4.16
CA LYS A 74 -18.33 14.35 3.51
C LYS A 74 -18.16 14.37 1.98
N HIS A 75 -17.61 13.30 1.39
CA HIS A 75 -17.15 13.32 -0.01
C HIS A 75 -17.90 12.35 -0.94
N PHE A 76 -19.14 11.97 -0.59
CA PHE A 76 -19.95 11.17 -1.51
C PHE A 76 -20.24 11.91 -2.81
N THR A 77 -20.00 11.27 -3.95
CA THR A 77 -20.35 11.76 -5.27
C THR A 77 -21.29 10.78 -5.97
N PHE A 78 -22.31 11.32 -6.65
CA PHE A 78 -23.21 10.54 -7.53
C PHE A 78 -22.97 10.85 -9.00
N LYS A 79 -21.99 11.72 -9.31
CA LYS A 79 -21.71 12.21 -10.67
C LYS A 79 -20.52 11.55 -11.35
N LYS A 80 -19.67 10.82 -10.61
CA LYS A 80 -18.49 10.13 -11.12
C LYS A 80 -18.61 8.61 -10.92
N ALA A 81 -17.81 7.84 -11.61
CA ALA A 81 -17.81 6.36 -11.54
C ALA A 81 -17.12 5.86 -10.26
N GLY A 82 -17.69 6.17 -9.09
CA GLY A 82 -17.21 5.79 -7.75
C GLY A 82 -18.08 6.45 -6.69
N LEU A 83 -18.10 5.91 -5.47
CA LEU A 83 -18.86 6.48 -4.35
C LEU A 83 -18.23 7.77 -3.83
N ILE A 84 -16.91 7.89 -3.94
CA ILE A 84 -16.11 9.02 -3.45
C ILE A 84 -15.23 9.53 -4.59
N ASP A 85 -15.14 10.85 -4.73
CA ASP A 85 -14.25 11.47 -5.71
C ASP A 85 -12.78 11.37 -5.24
N SER A 86 -11.95 10.68 -6.02
CA SER A 86 -10.52 10.52 -5.72
C SER A 86 -9.78 11.87 -5.61
N GLU A 87 -10.21 12.89 -6.38
CA GLU A 87 -9.60 14.22 -6.29
C GLU A 87 -9.87 14.94 -4.96
N SER A 88 -10.93 14.54 -4.24
CA SER A 88 -11.24 15.12 -2.93
C SER A 88 -10.13 14.90 -1.88
N PHE A 89 -9.27 13.89 -2.09
CA PHE A 89 -8.12 13.62 -1.23
C PHE A 89 -6.88 14.45 -1.59
N LYS A 90 -6.88 15.14 -2.73
CA LYS A 90 -5.72 15.89 -3.22
C LYS A 90 -5.25 16.96 -2.23
N SER A 91 -6.18 17.67 -1.58
CA SER A 91 -5.88 18.71 -0.60
C SER A 91 -5.14 18.15 0.62
N TYR A 92 -5.53 16.97 1.12
CA TYR A 92 -4.87 16.35 2.29
C TYR A 92 -3.42 15.96 2.00
N PHE A 93 -3.18 15.42 0.81
CA PHE A 93 -1.82 15.09 0.40
C PHE A 93 -1.01 16.36 0.09
N ALA A 94 -1.64 17.42 -0.44
CA ALA A 94 -0.96 18.67 -0.74
C ALA A 94 -0.45 19.39 0.52
N GLU A 95 -1.16 19.30 1.64
CA GLU A 95 -0.71 19.83 2.93
C GLU A 95 0.57 19.14 3.43
N ILE A 96 0.80 17.87 3.05
CA ILE A 96 1.95 17.09 3.49
C ILE A 96 3.10 17.19 2.51
N PHE A 97 2.84 16.96 1.24
CA PHE A 97 3.86 16.81 0.20
C PHE A 97 4.17 18.11 -0.55
N GLY A 98 3.23 19.09 -0.52
CA GLY A 98 3.30 20.19 -1.45
C GLY A 98 3.15 19.71 -2.90
N ASP A 99 3.97 20.24 -3.80
CA ASP A 99 3.91 19.96 -5.24
C ASP A 99 5.13 19.18 -5.75
N ILE A 100 5.66 18.24 -4.94
CA ILE A 100 6.84 17.47 -5.30
C ILE A 100 6.54 16.36 -6.31
N THR A 101 7.59 15.94 -7.01
CA THR A 101 7.61 14.78 -7.88
C THR A 101 8.15 13.54 -7.14
N ILE A 102 7.95 12.35 -7.73
CA ILE A 102 8.53 11.10 -7.19
C ILE A 102 10.05 11.17 -7.11
N GLY A 103 10.70 11.87 -8.05
CA GLY A 103 12.16 12.00 -8.10
C GLY A 103 12.75 12.86 -6.97
N GLU A 104 11.93 13.65 -6.29
CA GLU A 104 12.35 14.51 -5.16
C GLU A 104 12.21 13.81 -3.80
N LEU A 105 11.77 12.55 -3.78
CA LEU A 105 11.72 11.76 -2.55
C LEU A 105 13.12 11.41 -2.04
N LYS A 106 13.28 11.34 -0.72
CA LYS A 106 14.56 10.99 -0.07
C LYS A 106 14.98 9.56 -0.36
N ILE A 107 14.00 8.66 -0.57
CA ILE A 107 14.20 7.26 -0.92
C ILE A 107 13.54 7.02 -2.28
N PRO A 108 14.24 6.46 -3.27
CA PRO A 108 13.65 6.08 -4.55
C PRO A 108 12.38 5.24 -4.38
N ALA A 109 11.26 5.71 -4.95
CA ALA A 109 9.98 5.04 -4.81
C ALA A 109 9.38 4.65 -6.17
N TYR A 110 8.77 3.46 -6.21
CA TYR A 110 8.10 2.90 -7.38
C TYR A 110 6.63 2.71 -7.06
N ILE A 111 5.78 3.53 -7.66
CA ILE A 111 4.32 3.53 -7.43
C ILE A 111 3.64 2.97 -8.67
N THR A 112 2.73 2.00 -8.44
CA THR A 112 2.00 1.32 -9.51
C THR A 112 0.56 1.78 -9.58
N ALA A 113 0.00 1.81 -10.78
CA ALA A 113 -1.43 1.96 -11.04
C ALA A 113 -1.85 1.10 -12.23
N THR A 114 -3.15 1.00 -12.47
CA THR A 114 -3.70 0.33 -13.66
C THR A 114 -4.20 1.37 -14.65
N ASP A 115 -3.63 1.42 -15.85
CA ASP A 115 -4.16 2.17 -16.99
C ASP A 115 -5.43 1.47 -17.49
N LEU A 116 -6.61 2.01 -17.16
CA LEU A 116 -7.89 1.40 -17.47
C LEU A 116 -8.18 1.33 -18.96
N VAL A 117 -7.67 2.27 -19.74
CA VAL A 117 -7.93 2.35 -21.17
C VAL A 117 -7.08 1.32 -21.92
N LYS A 118 -5.84 1.16 -21.51
CA LYS A 118 -4.89 0.24 -22.16
C LYS A 118 -4.89 -1.17 -21.56
N GLY A 119 -5.48 -1.35 -20.38
CA GLY A 119 -5.44 -2.61 -19.62
C GLY A 119 -4.01 -3.02 -19.24
N LYS A 120 -3.15 -2.05 -18.88
CA LYS A 120 -1.73 -2.29 -18.58
C LYS A 120 -1.33 -1.73 -17.23
N LEU A 121 -0.38 -2.42 -16.60
CA LEU A 121 0.30 -1.89 -15.43
C LEU A 121 1.05 -0.61 -15.80
N LYS A 122 0.89 0.41 -14.97
CA LYS A 122 1.65 1.67 -15.02
C LYS A 122 2.57 1.72 -13.81
N ILE A 123 3.86 1.92 -14.06
CA ILE A 123 4.84 2.37 -13.06
C ILE A 123 5.10 3.83 -13.39
N PHE A 124 4.91 4.72 -12.41
CA PHE A 124 5.12 6.15 -12.62
C PHE A 124 6.61 6.48 -12.67
N ASN A 125 6.98 7.41 -13.52
CA ASN A 125 8.35 7.91 -13.64
C ASN A 125 8.64 9.00 -12.58
N THR A 126 9.91 9.35 -12.44
CA THR A 126 10.40 10.33 -11.45
C THR A 126 9.81 11.73 -11.63
N GLU A 127 9.39 12.10 -12.83
CA GLU A 127 8.82 13.42 -13.15
C GLU A 127 7.33 13.54 -12.77
N THR A 128 6.68 12.41 -12.43
CA THR A 128 5.25 12.41 -12.05
C THR A 128 5.10 13.05 -10.68
N LYS A 129 4.07 13.91 -10.52
CA LYS A 129 3.68 14.44 -9.21
C LYS A 129 3.37 13.29 -8.26
N LEU A 130 3.95 13.32 -7.06
CA LEU A 130 3.78 12.26 -6.07
C LEU A 130 2.31 12.05 -5.72
N ILE A 131 1.56 13.15 -5.54
CA ILE A 131 0.13 13.13 -5.22
C ILE A 131 -0.66 12.43 -6.32
N ASP A 132 -0.40 12.76 -7.58
CA ASP A 132 -1.13 12.16 -8.71
C ASP A 132 -0.86 10.65 -8.80
N ALA A 133 0.39 10.24 -8.59
CA ALA A 133 0.75 8.82 -8.58
C ALA A 133 0.07 8.04 -7.43
N ILE A 134 0.04 8.60 -6.22
CA ILE A 134 -0.62 7.99 -5.04
C ILE A 134 -2.12 7.91 -5.27
N LEU A 135 -2.77 8.97 -5.74
CA LEU A 135 -4.22 8.99 -5.99
C LEU A 135 -4.61 7.99 -7.09
N ALA A 136 -3.85 7.93 -8.17
CA ALA A 136 -4.05 6.94 -9.22
C ALA A 136 -3.89 5.50 -8.69
N SER A 137 -2.85 5.26 -7.89
CA SER A 137 -2.56 3.97 -7.27
C SER A 137 -3.65 3.50 -6.30
N SER A 138 -4.34 4.44 -5.65
CA SER A 138 -5.30 4.17 -4.58
C SER A 138 -6.77 4.29 -5.02
N SER A 139 -7.04 4.54 -6.31
CA SER A 139 -8.39 4.67 -6.86
C SER A 139 -9.05 3.29 -7.01
N PHE A 140 -9.46 2.70 -5.87
CA PHE A 140 -10.04 1.36 -5.81
C PHE A 140 -11.42 1.31 -6.48
N PRO A 141 -11.64 0.37 -7.43
CA PRO A 141 -12.88 0.27 -8.20
C PRO A 141 -14.12 0.13 -7.31
N GLY A 142 -15.17 0.88 -7.63
CA GLY A 142 -16.43 0.87 -6.89
C GLY A 142 -16.43 1.73 -5.62
N MET A 143 -15.27 2.08 -5.06
CA MET A 143 -15.16 2.98 -3.91
C MET A 143 -14.72 4.38 -4.33
N LEU A 144 -13.60 4.49 -5.03
CA LEU A 144 -13.08 5.75 -5.54
C LEU A 144 -13.30 5.84 -7.06
N SER A 145 -13.54 7.07 -7.54
CA SER A 145 -13.55 7.31 -8.97
C SER A 145 -12.17 7.07 -9.58
N PRO A 146 -12.07 6.60 -10.84
CA PRO A 146 -10.80 6.57 -11.53
C PRO A 146 -10.14 7.95 -11.51
N TYR A 147 -8.82 7.98 -11.35
CA TYR A 147 -8.04 9.22 -11.32
C TYR A 147 -7.49 9.55 -12.70
N GLU A 148 -7.65 10.80 -13.12
CA GLU A 148 -7.20 11.23 -14.44
C GLU A 148 -5.87 11.97 -14.37
N ILE A 149 -4.90 11.54 -15.18
CA ILE A 149 -3.62 12.22 -15.37
C ILE A 149 -3.39 12.37 -16.88
N ASN A 150 -3.28 13.60 -17.38
CA ASN A 150 -3.02 13.90 -18.79
C ASN A 150 -3.97 13.15 -19.76
N ASN A 151 -5.27 13.23 -19.53
CA ASN A 151 -6.33 12.56 -20.30
C ASN A 151 -6.25 11.02 -20.33
N LYS A 152 -5.59 10.40 -19.32
CA LYS A 152 -5.53 8.95 -19.13
C LYS A 152 -6.18 8.61 -17.80
N LEU A 153 -7.03 7.58 -17.81
CA LEU A 153 -7.74 7.12 -16.63
C LEU A 153 -6.98 5.98 -15.95
N TYR A 154 -6.70 6.17 -14.68
CA TYR A 154 -6.02 5.18 -13.84
C TYR A 154 -6.94 4.71 -12.72
N SER A 155 -6.74 3.48 -12.31
CA SER A 155 -7.35 2.88 -11.13
C SER A 155 -6.29 2.17 -10.31
N ASP A 156 -6.71 1.61 -9.17
CA ASP A 156 -5.84 0.93 -8.21
C ASP A 156 -4.86 -0.02 -8.89
N GLY A 157 -3.59 0.10 -8.52
CA GLY A 157 -2.54 -0.77 -9.04
C GLY A 157 -2.75 -2.24 -8.70
N GLY A 158 -3.50 -2.51 -7.62
CA GLY A 158 -3.81 -3.85 -7.16
C GLY A 158 -4.60 -4.69 -8.17
N ILE A 159 -5.30 -4.08 -9.12
CA ILE A 159 -5.99 -4.81 -10.19
C ILE A 159 -5.01 -5.69 -10.98
N LEU A 160 -3.80 -5.20 -11.26
CA LEU A 160 -2.79 -5.92 -12.05
C LEU A 160 -1.55 -6.34 -11.26
N ASN A 161 -1.22 -5.60 -10.18
CA ASN A 161 -0.03 -5.88 -9.38
C ASN A 161 -0.22 -5.42 -7.93
N HIS A 162 -0.92 -6.23 -7.14
CA HIS A 162 -1.24 -5.91 -5.75
C HIS A 162 -0.02 -5.97 -4.81
N PHE A 163 0.96 -6.82 -5.12
CA PHE A 163 2.22 -6.97 -4.38
C PHE A 163 3.40 -6.85 -5.37
N PRO A 164 3.94 -5.63 -5.56
CA PRO A 164 4.83 -5.31 -6.68
C PRO A 164 6.29 -5.72 -6.47
N THR A 165 6.55 -6.94 -6.02
CA THR A 165 7.90 -7.48 -5.76
C THR A 165 8.76 -7.56 -7.02
N ASP A 166 8.14 -7.90 -8.15
CA ASP A 166 8.77 -7.99 -9.46
C ASP A 166 9.42 -6.67 -9.91
N ILE A 167 8.94 -5.53 -9.40
CA ILE A 167 9.48 -4.21 -9.76
C ILE A 167 10.85 -3.97 -9.15
N LEU A 168 11.14 -4.51 -7.97
CA LEU A 168 12.43 -4.33 -7.29
C LEU A 168 13.43 -5.45 -7.60
N GLN A 169 13.06 -6.47 -8.38
CA GLN A 169 13.99 -7.52 -8.78
C GLN A 169 15.21 -6.95 -9.52
N GLY A 170 16.41 -7.27 -9.03
CA GLY A 170 17.67 -6.77 -9.56
C GLY A 170 17.97 -5.29 -9.29
N ARG A 171 17.18 -4.63 -8.43
CA ARG A 171 17.39 -3.23 -7.99
C ARG A 171 17.94 -3.12 -6.57
N CYS A 172 17.97 -4.20 -5.84
CA CYS A 172 18.52 -4.32 -4.50
C CYS A 172 19.12 -5.71 -4.30
N ASP A 173 19.98 -5.85 -3.30
CA ASP A 173 20.65 -7.11 -2.95
C ASP A 173 19.80 -7.97 -2.01
N TYR A 174 18.88 -7.36 -1.26
CA TYR A 174 17.97 -8.01 -0.33
C TYR A 174 16.58 -7.40 -0.41
N LEU A 175 15.55 -8.22 -0.59
CA LEU A 175 14.18 -7.77 -0.78
C LEU A 175 13.27 -8.17 0.38
N ILE A 176 12.76 -7.18 1.10
CA ILE A 176 11.77 -7.37 2.17
C ILE A 176 10.38 -7.09 1.60
N GLY A 177 9.48 -8.05 1.70
CA GLY A 177 8.09 -7.89 1.32
C GLY A 177 7.18 -7.77 2.54
N VAL A 178 6.35 -6.73 2.62
CA VAL A 178 5.30 -6.61 3.63
C VAL A 178 3.94 -6.81 2.95
N TYR A 179 3.27 -7.92 3.25
CA TYR A 179 2.00 -8.30 2.65
C TYR A 179 0.87 -8.25 3.68
N VAL A 180 -0.05 -7.28 3.53
CA VAL A 180 -1.10 -6.98 4.52
C VAL A 180 -2.51 -7.42 4.11
N SER A 181 -2.63 -8.26 3.09
CA SER A 181 -3.90 -8.78 2.58
C SER A 181 -4.01 -10.31 2.70
N PRO A 182 -3.75 -10.90 3.90
CA PRO A 182 -3.87 -12.33 4.07
C PRO A 182 -5.31 -12.79 3.83
N ILE A 183 -5.47 -13.98 3.23
CA ILE A 183 -6.79 -14.56 3.01
C ILE A 183 -7.29 -15.23 4.28
N GLN A 184 -8.52 -14.90 4.62
CA GLN A 184 -9.28 -15.51 5.69
C GLN A 184 -10.22 -16.59 5.15
N ASN A 185 -10.42 -17.68 5.93
CA ASN A 185 -11.59 -18.54 5.73
C ASN A 185 -12.82 -17.83 6.28
N ILE A 186 -13.86 -17.75 5.47
CA ILE A 186 -15.13 -17.10 5.82
C ILE A 186 -16.29 -18.09 5.69
N GLU A 187 -17.43 -17.79 6.35
CA GLU A 187 -18.63 -18.61 6.26
C GLU A 187 -19.60 -18.05 5.21
N SER A 188 -20.48 -18.90 4.66
CA SER A 188 -21.51 -18.47 3.70
C SER A 188 -22.40 -17.34 4.20
N LYS A 189 -22.58 -17.23 5.53
CA LYS A 189 -23.33 -16.13 6.15
C LYS A 189 -22.71 -14.75 5.93
N ASP A 190 -21.40 -14.67 5.64
CA ASP A 190 -20.67 -13.42 5.43
C ASP A 190 -20.80 -12.89 4.00
N LEU A 191 -21.31 -13.74 3.07
CA LEU A 191 -21.46 -13.43 1.65
C LEU A 191 -22.92 -13.14 1.27
N LYS A 192 -23.59 -12.22 1.99
CA LYS A 192 -25.02 -11.92 1.80
C LYS A 192 -25.31 -10.66 0.98
N SER A 193 -24.29 -9.94 0.51
CA SER A 193 -24.47 -8.70 -0.25
C SER A 193 -23.57 -8.69 -1.50
N ILE A 194 -23.98 -7.92 -2.50
CA ILE A 194 -23.15 -7.68 -3.69
C ILE A 194 -21.77 -7.18 -3.27
N LYS A 195 -21.71 -6.26 -2.30
CA LYS A 195 -20.47 -5.70 -1.78
C LYS A 195 -19.58 -6.80 -1.19
N SER A 196 -20.10 -7.67 -0.31
CA SER A 196 -19.31 -8.74 0.33
C SER A 196 -18.80 -9.77 -0.68
N VAL A 197 -19.63 -10.16 -1.65
CA VAL A 197 -19.24 -11.10 -2.72
C VAL A 197 -18.17 -10.48 -3.63
N THR A 198 -18.36 -9.23 -4.06
CA THR A 198 -17.40 -8.54 -4.92
C THR A 198 -16.05 -8.32 -4.23
N SER A 199 -16.08 -7.86 -2.96
CA SER A 199 -14.86 -7.70 -2.16
C SER A 199 -14.11 -9.02 -2.04
N ARG A 200 -14.84 -10.11 -1.72
CA ARG A 200 -14.24 -11.45 -1.62
C ARG A 200 -13.64 -11.94 -2.93
N ALA A 201 -14.31 -11.68 -4.05
CA ALA A 201 -13.78 -12.03 -5.37
C ALA A 201 -12.44 -11.33 -5.65
N PHE A 202 -12.32 -10.05 -5.32
CA PHE A 202 -11.05 -9.33 -5.42
C PHE A 202 -9.99 -9.91 -4.49
N ASP A 203 -10.32 -10.19 -3.22
CA ASP A 203 -9.38 -10.79 -2.27
C ASP A 203 -8.81 -12.12 -2.80
N LEU A 204 -9.67 -12.97 -3.39
CA LEU A 204 -9.28 -14.26 -3.96
C LEU A 204 -8.40 -14.09 -5.21
N LEU A 205 -8.72 -13.15 -6.09
CA LEU A 205 -7.91 -12.84 -7.27
C LEU A 205 -6.52 -12.36 -6.86
N TYR A 206 -6.44 -11.45 -5.88
CA TYR A 206 -5.17 -10.97 -5.38
C TYR A 206 -4.33 -12.09 -4.77
N ALA A 207 -4.89 -12.89 -3.89
CA ALA A 207 -4.14 -13.93 -3.20
C ALA A 207 -3.58 -14.99 -4.15
N ASN A 208 -4.38 -15.49 -5.07
CA ASN A 208 -3.95 -16.54 -5.99
C ASN A 208 -2.69 -16.16 -6.79
N TYR A 209 -2.53 -14.88 -7.12
CA TYR A 209 -1.37 -14.37 -7.83
C TYR A 209 -0.22 -13.96 -6.90
N ASN A 210 -0.51 -13.40 -5.73
CA ASN A 210 0.50 -12.77 -4.89
C ASN A 210 1.32 -13.76 -4.06
N TYR A 211 0.76 -14.90 -3.63
CA TYR A 211 1.53 -15.91 -2.89
C TYR A 211 2.69 -16.49 -3.71
N GLN A 212 2.57 -16.55 -5.04
CA GLN A 212 3.69 -16.94 -5.90
C GLN A 212 4.84 -15.92 -5.86
N LYS A 213 4.53 -14.65 -5.58
CA LYS A 213 5.50 -13.56 -5.49
C LYS A 213 6.29 -13.53 -4.19
N PHE A 214 5.86 -14.28 -3.16
CA PHE A 214 6.61 -14.42 -1.93
C PHE A 214 8.00 -15.01 -2.17
N ASN A 215 8.12 -15.92 -3.14
CA ASN A 215 9.40 -16.51 -3.54
C ASN A 215 10.39 -15.49 -4.17
N LEU A 216 9.95 -14.28 -4.47
CA LEU A 216 10.80 -13.21 -4.97
C LEU A 216 11.39 -12.36 -3.85
N CYS A 217 10.94 -12.55 -2.62
CA CYS A 217 11.44 -11.85 -1.43
C CYS A 217 12.39 -12.75 -0.65
N ASP A 218 13.45 -12.13 -0.10
CA ASP A 218 14.34 -12.79 0.85
C ASP A 218 13.69 -12.89 2.24
N TRP A 219 12.84 -11.93 2.58
CA TRP A 219 12.06 -11.93 3.81
C TRP A 219 10.63 -11.42 3.54
N VAL A 220 9.63 -12.16 4.01
CA VAL A 220 8.21 -11.80 3.93
C VAL A 220 7.65 -11.59 5.33
N ILE A 221 7.06 -10.42 5.54
CA ILE A 221 6.28 -10.06 6.73
C ILE A 221 4.80 -10.15 6.35
N GLU A 222 4.11 -11.20 6.81
CA GLU A 222 2.70 -11.45 6.54
C GLU A 222 1.90 -11.50 7.84
N PRO A 223 1.37 -10.37 8.34
CA PRO A 223 0.56 -10.35 9.57
C PRO A 223 -0.79 -11.04 9.34
N LYS A 224 -0.87 -12.35 9.59
CA LYS A 224 -2.06 -13.16 9.31
C LYS A 224 -3.30 -12.73 10.10
N GLU A 225 -3.12 -12.12 11.27
CA GLU A 225 -4.20 -11.57 12.10
C GLU A 225 -5.00 -10.48 11.40
N LEU A 226 -4.41 -9.80 10.40
CA LEU A 226 -5.10 -8.79 9.58
C LEU A 226 -6.27 -9.37 8.78
N ALA A 227 -6.35 -10.68 8.61
CA ALA A 227 -7.52 -11.33 8.04
C ALA A 227 -8.82 -10.99 8.79
N ASN A 228 -8.74 -10.70 10.09
CA ASN A 228 -9.89 -10.36 10.95
C ASN A 228 -10.33 -8.88 10.85
N PHE A 229 -9.61 -8.06 10.11
CA PHE A 229 -9.91 -6.63 9.97
C PHE A 229 -10.53 -6.31 8.61
N SER A 230 -11.40 -5.31 8.59
CA SER A 230 -11.97 -4.79 7.35
C SER A 230 -10.91 -4.05 6.53
N THR A 231 -10.95 -4.20 5.20
CA THR A 231 -10.17 -3.35 4.27
C THR A 231 -10.54 -1.86 4.37
N PHE A 232 -11.75 -1.56 4.87
CA PHE A 232 -12.26 -0.19 5.07
C PHE A 232 -12.57 0.07 6.55
N GLU A 233 -11.60 -0.22 7.44
CA GLU A 233 -11.74 0.04 8.86
C GLU A 233 -11.70 1.54 9.16
N THR A 234 -12.59 2.00 10.04
CA THR A 234 -12.72 3.42 10.41
C THR A 234 -12.50 3.68 11.90
N SER A 235 -12.45 2.64 12.71
CA SER A 235 -12.22 2.75 14.15
C SER A 235 -10.76 3.07 14.44
N LYS A 236 -10.49 4.20 15.10
CA LYS A 236 -9.13 4.61 15.49
C LYS A 236 -8.45 3.56 16.37
N THR A 237 -9.17 2.99 17.33
CA THR A 237 -8.63 1.91 18.19
C THR A 237 -8.22 0.68 17.40
N LYS A 238 -9.00 0.32 16.37
CA LYS A 238 -8.62 -0.80 15.49
C LYS A 238 -7.45 -0.44 14.57
N MET A 239 -7.30 0.83 14.18
CA MET A 239 -6.14 1.30 13.44
C MET A 239 -4.87 1.19 14.28
N ASP A 240 -4.92 1.53 15.58
CA ASP A 240 -3.82 1.28 16.51
C ASP A 240 -3.49 -0.22 16.58
N ALA A 241 -4.50 -1.08 16.70
CA ALA A 241 -4.28 -2.52 16.71
C ALA A 241 -3.65 -3.04 15.41
N ILE A 242 -4.06 -2.53 14.24
CA ILE A 242 -3.47 -2.89 12.94
C ILE A 242 -1.98 -2.50 12.88
N PHE A 243 -1.62 -1.33 13.41
CA PHE A 243 -0.22 -0.89 13.49
C PHE A 243 0.61 -1.85 14.34
N GLU A 244 0.13 -2.14 15.56
CA GLU A 244 0.80 -3.06 16.48
C GLU A 244 0.95 -4.48 15.91
N ILE A 245 -0.04 -4.98 15.19
CA ILE A 245 0.02 -6.27 14.49
C ILE A 245 1.15 -6.27 13.46
N GLY A 246 1.29 -5.20 12.68
CA GLY A 246 2.38 -5.06 11.70
C GLY A 246 3.76 -5.04 12.37
N TYR A 247 3.90 -4.29 13.45
CA TYR A 247 5.12 -4.22 14.25
C TYR A 247 5.51 -5.59 14.83
N ASN A 248 4.55 -6.24 15.49
CA ASN A 248 4.79 -7.52 16.15
C ASN A 248 5.13 -8.63 15.16
N GLU A 249 4.46 -8.68 14.00
CA GLU A 249 4.79 -9.69 12.97
C GLU A 249 6.20 -9.47 12.40
N ALA A 250 6.59 -8.22 12.14
CA ALA A 250 7.95 -7.92 11.73
C ALA A 250 8.97 -8.38 12.76
N LYS A 251 8.71 -8.14 14.06
CA LYS A 251 9.56 -8.59 15.16
C LYS A 251 9.66 -10.10 15.28
N ILE A 252 8.52 -10.79 15.20
CA ILE A 252 8.48 -12.27 15.32
C ILE A 252 9.18 -12.92 14.11
N SER A 253 8.87 -12.45 12.91
CA SER A 253 9.47 -13.00 11.69
C SER A 253 10.97 -12.72 11.60
N PHE A 254 11.43 -11.58 12.12
CA PHE A 254 12.86 -11.24 12.20
C PHE A 254 13.64 -12.23 13.08
N GLN A 255 13.08 -12.64 14.22
CA GLN A 255 13.70 -13.61 15.12
C GLN A 255 13.83 -15.01 14.49
N ASN A 256 13.03 -15.30 13.47
CA ASN A 256 13.05 -16.57 12.75
C ASN A 256 13.91 -16.54 11.48
N LEU A 257 14.55 -15.40 11.18
CA LEU A 257 15.54 -15.34 10.10
C LEU A 257 16.81 -16.05 10.61
N ASP A 258 17.24 -17.09 9.90
CA ASP A 258 18.54 -17.72 10.08
C ASP A 258 19.64 -16.74 9.62
N ILE A 259 19.97 -15.75 10.46
CA ILE A 259 21.03 -14.76 10.19
C ILE A 259 22.28 -15.14 10.98
#